data_acacbcda5a56ff0add19c9bdb76f0a9a
#
_entry.id   acacbcda5a56ff0add19c9bdb76f0a9a
#
_cell.length_a   1.000
_cell.length_b   1.000
_cell.length_c   1.000
_cell.angle_alpha   90.00
_cell.angle_beta   90.00
_cell.angle_gamma   90.00
#
_symmetry.space_group_name_H-M   'P 1'
#
loop_
_entity.id
_entity.type
_entity.pdbx_description
1 polymer ?
#
loop_
_entity_poly.entity_id
_entity_poly.type
_entity_poly.pdbx_seq_one_letter_code
_entity_poly.pdbx_strand_id
1 'polypeptide(L)'
;MHIHYNTNQTTLPLEIGSFFPQDHLVFTIEKVVNTLEDCHFHAFYHAFARPSYHPKMLIATLLFAYSQGIFSGRKIEKMMIENLAMQYLTGPLVVSYRTINRFRVAEGMEELIRNLFMDLNLRLKMEELVTLDCLFIDGTKIEANANKYSFVWKKATEKFSAKLQEQIQNYFQEEITPLIHQAIKLDTQEPISSEQLLAFAQVLEEELETLNQNIEETAVKGKDERKIPRRKLKKVLRKVKDDFSVRAEKYEKYQETFQGRNSFSKTDPDATFMRMKEDHMKNGQLKAAYNLQIATENQFVLHYDIFSNQTDTKTLLPLLETYPHDLKTVVADAGYGSEENLLRLDEKQVNHLIKYAMFDKEQKRGYKQSARNLGNWYYNDKEDSYTHPYGWCYRFHHIKHQKTQTDFQQEIKVYYADEPESAPQKGLYMNERYQNLKAKECQALLSPEGRQIFAQRKIDVEPVFGQIKACLGYKRCNLRGKRQVRIDMGLVLMANNLLKYNKRTTQN
;
A
#
# COMPACT_ATOMS: atom_id res chain seq x y z
N MET A 1 -18.08 1.46 -58.88
CA MET A 1 -18.49 0.06 -58.65
C MET A 1 -18.47 -0.19 -57.17
N HIS A 2 -19.64 -0.50 -56.54
CA HIS A 2 -19.70 -0.78 -55.12
C HIS A 2 -19.63 -2.28 -54.88
N ILE A 3 -18.92 -2.70 -53.83
CA ILE A 3 -18.92 -4.12 -53.42
C ILE A 3 -20.25 -4.38 -52.73
N HIS A 4 -21.04 -5.32 -53.28
CA HIS A 4 -22.27 -5.74 -52.66
C HIS A 4 -21.95 -6.53 -51.37
N TYR A 5 -22.61 -6.18 -50.27
CA TYR A 5 -22.55 -6.93 -49.02
C TYR A 5 -23.90 -7.60 -48.76
N ASN A 6 -23.81 -8.79 -48.14
CA ASN A 6 -24.98 -9.58 -47.78
C ASN A 6 -25.17 -9.55 -46.28
N THR A 7 -26.34 -9.12 -45.83
CA THR A 7 -26.73 -9.12 -44.41
C THR A 7 -27.38 -10.42 -43.96
N ASN A 8 -27.71 -11.33 -44.87
CA ASN A 8 -28.25 -12.64 -44.60
C ASN A 8 -27.13 -13.67 -44.60
N GLN A 9 -26.19 -13.56 -43.66
CA GLN A 9 -25.13 -14.55 -43.55
C GLN A 9 -25.67 -15.89 -42.99
N THR A 10 -25.61 -16.91 -43.83
CA THR A 10 -25.69 -18.28 -43.35
C THR A 10 -24.41 -18.63 -42.54
N THR A 11 -24.57 -19.33 -41.45
CA THR A 11 -23.46 -19.73 -40.56
C THR A 11 -22.58 -20.71 -41.34
N LEU A 12 -21.40 -20.26 -41.77
CA LEU A 12 -20.36 -21.15 -42.27
C LEU A 12 -19.57 -21.69 -41.06
N PRO A 13 -19.23 -22.99 -40.99
CA PRO A 13 -18.36 -23.55 -39.96
C PRO A 13 -16.92 -23.10 -40.23
N LEU A 14 -16.61 -21.85 -39.88
CA LEU A 14 -15.26 -21.29 -39.98
C LEU A 14 -14.57 -21.37 -38.62
N GLU A 15 -13.34 -21.86 -38.63
CA GLU A 15 -12.49 -21.82 -37.46
C GLU A 15 -12.16 -20.35 -37.11
N ILE A 16 -12.58 -19.87 -35.93
CA ILE A 16 -12.41 -18.46 -35.52
C ILE A 16 -10.93 -18.06 -35.52
N GLY A 17 -10.02 -18.99 -35.18
CA GLY A 17 -8.58 -18.76 -35.18
C GLY A 17 -8.02 -18.32 -36.55
N SER A 18 -8.63 -18.73 -37.66
CA SER A 18 -8.19 -18.35 -39.01
C SER A 18 -8.39 -16.90 -39.37
N PHE A 19 -9.20 -16.15 -38.59
CA PHE A 19 -9.42 -14.71 -38.81
C PHE A 19 -8.32 -13.83 -38.23
N PHE A 20 -7.43 -14.38 -37.39
CA PHE A 20 -6.39 -13.61 -36.73
C PHE A 20 -5.02 -13.86 -37.38
N PRO A 21 -4.16 -12.82 -37.44
CA PRO A 21 -2.77 -13.03 -37.80
C PRO A 21 -2.09 -13.93 -36.75
N GLN A 22 -1.09 -14.70 -37.17
CA GLN A 22 -0.43 -15.68 -36.30
C GLN A 22 0.25 -15.07 -35.06
N ASP A 23 0.59 -13.78 -35.12
CA ASP A 23 1.16 -13.00 -34.04
C ASP A 23 0.13 -12.35 -33.11
N HIS A 24 -1.16 -12.68 -33.27
CA HIS A 24 -2.21 -12.08 -32.43
C HIS A 24 -2.09 -12.53 -30.98
N LEU A 25 -2.21 -11.56 -30.04
CA LEU A 25 -2.06 -11.79 -28.60
C LEU A 25 -2.92 -12.91 -28.04
N VAL A 26 -4.05 -13.21 -28.65
CA VAL A 26 -4.96 -14.28 -28.20
C VAL A 26 -4.27 -15.64 -28.14
N PHE A 27 -3.41 -15.97 -29.13
CA PHE A 27 -2.66 -17.22 -29.17
C PHE A 27 -1.59 -17.28 -28.08
N THR A 28 -0.94 -16.15 -27.79
CA THR A 28 0.01 -16.05 -26.67
C THR A 28 -0.67 -16.28 -25.33
N ILE A 29 -1.84 -15.68 -25.10
CA ILE A 29 -2.61 -15.89 -23.87
C ILE A 29 -3.05 -17.35 -23.75
N GLU A 30 -3.60 -17.93 -24.82
CA GLU A 30 -4.00 -19.32 -24.84
C GLU A 30 -2.82 -20.24 -24.52
N LYS A 31 -1.69 -20.08 -25.21
CA LYS A 31 -0.47 -20.86 -24.99
C LYS A 31 0.00 -20.77 -23.53
N VAL A 32 0.08 -19.57 -22.97
CA VAL A 32 0.53 -19.35 -21.58
C VAL A 32 -0.46 -19.97 -20.59
N VAL A 33 -1.75 -19.76 -20.75
CA VAL A 33 -2.77 -20.29 -19.83
C VAL A 33 -2.87 -21.82 -19.90
N ASN A 34 -2.74 -22.41 -21.09
CA ASN A 34 -2.81 -23.87 -21.26
C ASN A 34 -1.62 -24.61 -20.67
N THR A 35 -0.45 -23.94 -20.54
CA THR A 35 0.74 -24.54 -19.89
C THR A 35 0.68 -24.51 -18.36
N LEU A 36 -0.29 -23.82 -17.77
CA LEU A 36 -0.46 -23.80 -16.32
C LEU A 36 -0.91 -25.17 -15.81
N GLU A 37 -0.31 -25.61 -14.72
CA GLU A 37 -0.67 -26.87 -14.09
C GLU A 37 -2.09 -26.82 -13.50
N ASP A 38 -2.84 -27.92 -13.59
CA ASP A 38 -4.21 -27.99 -13.09
C ASP A 38 -4.28 -27.87 -11.55
N CYS A 39 -3.18 -28.20 -10.84
CA CYS A 39 -3.08 -28.05 -9.39
C CYS A 39 -3.31 -26.59 -8.94
N HIS A 40 -2.90 -25.60 -9.72
CA HIS A 40 -3.10 -24.17 -9.42
C HIS A 40 -4.58 -23.77 -9.36
N PHE A 41 -5.47 -24.58 -9.95
CA PHE A 41 -6.89 -24.29 -10.05
C PHE A 41 -7.75 -25.08 -9.08
N HIS A 42 -7.19 -25.94 -8.23
CA HIS A 42 -7.94 -26.80 -7.33
C HIS A 42 -8.86 -26.02 -6.38
N ALA A 43 -8.42 -24.83 -5.94
CA ALA A 43 -9.23 -23.96 -5.06
C ALA A 43 -10.54 -23.47 -5.72
N PHE A 44 -10.68 -23.56 -7.04
CA PHE A 44 -11.84 -23.11 -7.80
C PHE A 44 -12.80 -24.23 -8.20
N TYR A 45 -12.46 -25.49 -7.92
CA TYR A 45 -13.33 -26.63 -8.16
C TYR A 45 -14.16 -26.95 -6.93
N HIS A 46 -15.47 -26.96 -7.10
CA HIS A 46 -16.42 -27.33 -6.06
C HIS A 46 -17.01 -28.68 -6.35
N ALA A 47 -16.90 -29.63 -5.40
CA ALA A 47 -17.39 -30.99 -5.57
C ALA A 47 -18.94 -31.10 -5.67
N PHE A 48 -19.64 -30.14 -5.07
CA PHE A 48 -21.09 -30.11 -5.01
C PHE A 48 -21.60 -28.72 -5.40
N ALA A 49 -22.02 -28.57 -6.64
CA ALA A 49 -22.78 -27.40 -7.13
C ALA A 49 -23.14 -27.55 -8.61
N ARG A 50 -23.79 -26.53 -9.19
CA ARG A 50 -23.98 -26.43 -10.64
C ARG A 50 -22.62 -26.41 -11.34
N PRO A 51 -22.52 -26.97 -12.56
CA PRO A 51 -21.28 -26.92 -13.34
C PRO A 51 -20.73 -25.49 -13.40
N SER A 52 -19.50 -25.30 -12.93
CA SER A 52 -18.81 -24.03 -12.96
C SER A 52 -18.07 -23.86 -14.30
N TYR A 53 -17.88 -22.62 -14.72
CA TYR A 53 -17.01 -22.31 -15.85
C TYR A 53 -15.56 -22.72 -15.53
N HIS A 54 -14.86 -23.21 -16.54
CA HIS A 54 -13.48 -23.65 -16.36
C HIS A 54 -12.59 -22.46 -15.92
N PRO A 55 -11.81 -22.57 -14.83
CA PRO A 55 -11.03 -21.43 -14.31
C PRO A 55 -9.95 -20.96 -15.28
N LYS A 56 -9.32 -21.83 -16.10
CA LYS A 56 -8.37 -21.41 -17.15
C LYS A 56 -9.03 -20.48 -18.16
N MET A 57 -10.27 -20.80 -18.60
CA MET A 57 -11.03 -19.92 -19.49
C MET A 57 -11.30 -18.54 -18.85
N LEU A 58 -11.68 -18.52 -17.56
CA LEU A 58 -11.94 -17.25 -16.85
C LEU A 58 -10.67 -16.41 -16.69
N ILE A 59 -9.53 -17.02 -16.41
CA ILE A 59 -8.23 -16.32 -16.36
C ILE A 59 -7.85 -15.79 -17.74
N ALA A 60 -7.94 -16.60 -18.80
CA ALA A 60 -7.67 -16.15 -20.17
C ALA A 60 -8.55 -14.95 -20.55
N THR A 61 -9.84 -15.01 -20.22
CA THR A 61 -10.80 -13.91 -20.39
C THR A 61 -10.36 -12.63 -19.68
N LEU A 62 -9.97 -12.73 -18.40
CA LEU A 62 -9.50 -11.59 -17.63
C LEU A 62 -8.21 -11.00 -18.22
N LEU A 63 -7.22 -11.83 -18.53
CA LEU A 63 -5.94 -11.38 -19.08
C LEU A 63 -6.11 -10.70 -20.43
N PHE A 64 -6.96 -11.25 -21.32
CA PHE A 64 -7.25 -10.64 -22.60
C PHE A 64 -8.00 -9.31 -22.45
N ALA A 65 -9.05 -9.24 -21.62
CA ALA A 65 -9.76 -7.99 -21.35
C ALA A 65 -8.85 -6.91 -20.76
N TYR A 66 -7.99 -7.27 -19.81
CA TYR A 66 -7.05 -6.36 -19.17
C TYR A 66 -5.99 -5.85 -20.15
N SER A 67 -5.53 -6.71 -21.08
CA SER A 67 -4.60 -6.29 -22.14
C SER A 67 -5.21 -5.25 -23.10
N GLN A 68 -6.54 -5.21 -23.20
CA GLN A 68 -7.30 -4.23 -23.97
C GLN A 68 -7.73 -3.00 -23.14
N GLY A 69 -7.26 -2.86 -21.89
CA GLY A 69 -7.66 -1.79 -20.98
C GLY A 69 -9.12 -1.88 -20.48
N ILE A 70 -9.71 -3.08 -20.53
CA ILE A 70 -11.08 -3.33 -20.09
C ILE A 70 -11.08 -4.05 -18.75
N PHE A 71 -11.43 -3.33 -17.66
CA PHE A 71 -11.37 -3.82 -16.26
C PHE A 71 -12.76 -4.05 -15.64
N SER A 72 -13.82 -3.53 -16.24
CA SER A 72 -15.19 -3.66 -15.72
C SER A 72 -15.82 -4.98 -16.12
N GLY A 73 -16.34 -5.76 -15.17
CA GLY A 73 -17.00 -7.04 -15.43
C GLY A 73 -18.13 -6.92 -16.46
N ARG A 74 -18.93 -5.85 -16.43
CA ARG A 74 -19.99 -5.62 -17.43
C ARG A 74 -19.44 -5.38 -18.85
N LYS A 75 -18.31 -4.68 -18.96
CA LYS A 75 -17.65 -4.48 -20.26
C LYS A 75 -17.01 -5.77 -20.75
N ILE A 76 -16.49 -6.61 -19.85
CA ILE A 76 -15.94 -7.93 -20.18
C ILE A 76 -17.05 -8.85 -20.69
N GLU A 77 -18.19 -8.92 -20.00
CA GLU A 77 -19.39 -9.66 -20.49
C GLU A 77 -19.83 -9.19 -21.87
N LYS A 78 -19.90 -7.88 -22.10
CA LYS A 78 -20.19 -7.30 -23.43
C LYS A 78 -19.14 -7.72 -24.47
N MET A 79 -17.87 -7.71 -24.11
CA MET A 79 -16.77 -8.12 -24.98
C MET A 79 -16.86 -9.60 -25.39
N MET A 80 -17.36 -10.49 -24.55
CA MET A 80 -17.61 -11.89 -24.90
C MET A 80 -18.67 -12.04 -26.01
N ILE A 81 -19.60 -11.08 -26.11
CA ILE A 81 -20.65 -11.12 -27.13
C ILE A 81 -20.16 -10.51 -28.45
N GLU A 82 -19.38 -9.44 -28.39
CA GLU A 82 -19.09 -8.59 -29.54
C GLU A 82 -17.67 -8.78 -30.14
N ASN A 83 -16.73 -9.39 -29.40
CA ASN A 83 -15.34 -9.47 -29.83
C ASN A 83 -14.94 -10.91 -30.20
N LEU A 84 -14.57 -11.13 -31.45
CA LEU A 84 -14.19 -12.45 -31.98
C LEU A 84 -12.97 -13.05 -31.26
N ALA A 85 -11.96 -12.23 -30.89
CA ALA A 85 -10.79 -12.73 -30.17
C ALA A 85 -11.14 -13.19 -28.75
N MET A 86 -12.12 -12.54 -28.10
CA MET A 86 -12.66 -13.01 -26.84
C MET A 86 -13.44 -14.32 -27.02
N GLN A 87 -14.25 -14.40 -28.09
CA GLN A 87 -15.01 -15.63 -28.41
C GLN A 87 -14.09 -16.80 -28.76
N TYR A 88 -12.91 -16.55 -29.33
CA TYR A 88 -11.90 -17.58 -29.53
C TYR A 88 -11.48 -18.23 -28.20
N LEU A 89 -11.30 -17.46 -27.14
CA LEU A 89 -10.91 -17.96 -25.80
C LEU A 89 -12.08 -18.61 -25.02
N THR A 90 -13.31 -18.15 -25.24
CA THR A 90 -14.48 -18.55 -24.45
C THR A 90 -15.40 -19.55 -25.18
N GLY A 91 -15.18 -19.75 -26.47
CA GLY A 91 -16.14 -20.45 -27.32
C GLY A 91 -17.49 -19.73 -27.33
N PRO A 92 -18.61 -20.47 -27.37
CA PRO A 92 -19.95 -19.91 -27.37
C PRO A 92 -20.42 -19.42 -25.99
N LEU A 93 -19.55 -19.49 -24.98
CA LEU A 93 -19.93 -19.20 -23.60
C LEU A 93 -19.88 -17.70 -23.30
N VAL A 94 -20.98 -17.16 -22.78
CA VAL A 94 -21.05 -15.80 -22.25
C VAL A 94 -21.20 -15.88 -20.73
N VAL A 95 -20.16 -15.43 -20.01
CA VAL A 95 -20.13 -15.45 -18.54
C VAL A 95 -20.66 -14.14 -17.99
N SER A 96 -21.66 -14.22 -17.09
CA SER A 96 -22.22 -13.05 -16.45
C SER A 96 -21.14 -12.25 -15.68
N TYR A 97 -21.22 -10.92 -15.74
CA TYR A 97 -20.36 -10.00 -14.99
C TYR A 97 -20.31 -10.31 -13.48
N ARG A 98 -21.39 -10.85 -12.92
CA ARG A 98 -21.43 -11.26 -11.50
C ARG A 98 -20.46 -12.42 -11.24
N THR A 99 -20.43 -13.41 -12.12
CA THR A 99 -19.51 -14.55 -12.04
C THR A 99 -18.07 -14.09 -12.23
N ILE A 100 -17.80 -13.24 -13.23
CA ILE A 100 -16.47 -12.65 -13.48
C ILE A 100 -15.98 -11.89 -12.23
N ASN A 101 -16.83 -11.06 -11.64
CA ASN A 101 -16.47 -10.31 -10.45
C ASN A 101 -16.26 -11.19 -9.21
N ARG A 102 -17.05 -12.27 -9.03
CA ARG A 102 -16.84 -13.24 -7.94
C ARG A 102 -15.56 -14.01 -8.12
N PHE A 103 -15.29 -14.50 -9.32
CA PHE A 103 -14.05 -15.22 -9.63
C PHE A 103 -12.82 -14.37 -9.35
N ARG A 104 -12.82 -13.09 -9.77
CA ARG A 104 -11.72 -12.15 -9.59
C ARG A 104 -11.33 -11.91 -8.12
N VAL A 105 -12.27 -12.06 -7.18
CA VAL A 105 -12.03 -11.85 -5.73
C VAL A 105 -12.12 -13.15 -4.93
N ALA A 106 -12.21 -14.30 -5.60
CA ALA A 106 -12.36 -15.60 -4.95
C ALA A 106 -11.18 -15.92 -4.03
N GLU A 107 -11.42 -16.79 -3.07
CA GLU A 107 -10.36 -17.41 -2.28
C GLU A 107 -9.43 -18.20 -3.19
N GLY A 108 -8.12 -18.16 -2.94
CA GLY A 108 -7.12 -18.76 -3.83
C GLY A 108 -6.67 -17.91 -5.02
N MET A 109 -7.39 -16.82 -5.39
CA MET A 109 -6.99 -15.99 -6.54
C MET A 109 -5.62 -15.31 -6.34
N GLU A 110 -5.30 -14.89 -5.12
CA GLU A 110 -4.00 -14.26 -4.81
C GLU A 110 -2.85 -15.25 -5.04
N GLU A 111 -3.04 -16.49 -4.62
CA GLU A 111 -2.08 -17.57 -4.84
C GLU A 111 -1.97 -17.94 -6.33
N LEU A 112 -3.10 -18.04 -7.03
CA LEU A 112 -3.11 -18.26 -8.48
C LEU A 112 -2.31 -17.19 -9.23
N ILE A 113 -2.50 -15.91 -8.91
CA ILE A 113 -1.74 -14.81 -9.53
C ILE A 113 -0.24 -14.96 -9.22
N ARG A 114 0.13 -15.34 -8.00
CA ARG A 114 1.54 -15.58 -7.63
C ARG A 114 2.15 -16.71 -8.48
N ASN A 115 1.44 -17.82 -8.60
CA ASN A 115 1.89 -18.96 -9.41
C ASN A 115 2.01 -18.59 -10.90
N LEU A 116 1.05 -17.84 -11.43
CA LEU A 116 1.13 -17.29 -12.79
C LEU A 116 2.41 -16.46 -13.03
N PHE A 117 2.77 -15.60 -12.07
CA PHE A 117 4.02 -14.84 -12.17
C PHE A 117 5.25 -15.76 -12.12
N MET A 118 5.25 -16.75 -11.23
CA MET A 118 6.36 -17.72 -11.13
C MET A 118 6.55 -18.49 -12.45
N ASP A 119 5.48 -19.03 -13.00
CA ASP A 119 5.51 -19.80 -14.25
C ASP A 119 5.97 -18.93 -15.42
N LEU A 120 5.45 -17.70 -15.51
CA LEU A 120 5.89 -16.77 -16.54
C LEU A 120 7.36 -16.39 -16.37
N ASN A 121 7.83 -16.11 -15.16
CA ASN A 121 9.22 -15.76 -14.90
C ASN A 121 10.17 -16.89 -15.29
N LEU A 122 9.83 -18.13 -14.95
CA LEU A 122 10.62 -19.32 -15.37
C LEU A 122 10.64 -19.44 -16.88
N ARG A 123 9.52 -19.25 -17.57
CA ARG A 123 9.47 -19.25 -19.04
C ARG A 123 10.34 -18.15 -19.63
N LEU A 124 10.24 -16.93 -19.14
CA LEU A 124 11.06 -15.81 -19.59
C LEU A 124 12.56 -16.09 -19.41
N LYS A 125 12.93 -16.77 -18.33
CA LYS A 125 14.32 -17.20 -18.07
C LYS A 125 14.76 -18.29 -19.03
N MET A 126 13.91 -19.29 -19.27
CA MET A 126 14.20 -20.39 -20.23
C MET A 126 14.36 -19.87 -21.66
N GLU A 127 13.66 -18.81 -22.03
CA GLU A 127 13.74 -18.16 -23.35
C GLU A 127 14.81 -17.02 -23.37
N GLU A 128 15.66 -16.93 -22.34
CA GLU A 128 16.75 -15.97 -22.21
C GLU A 128 16.32 -14.48 -22.29
N LEU A 129 15.03 -14.19 -22.00
CA LEU A 129 14.49 -12.86 -22.01
C LEU A 129 14.79 -12.10 -20.70
N VAL A 130 15.02 -12.82 -19.61
CA VAL A 130 15.42 -12.30 -18.29
C VAL A 130 16.40 -13.27 -17.62
N THR A 131 17.18 -12.77 -16.66
CA THR A 131 18.13 -13.58 -15.87
C THR A 131 17.56 -13.97 -14.50
N LEU A 132 16.64 -13.17 -13.95
CA LEU A 132 16.09 -13.18 -12.59
C LEU A 132 17.11 -12.78 -11.50
N ASP A 133 18.30 -12.35 -11.89
CA ASP A 133 19.41 -12.04 -10.99
C ASP A 133 19.49 -10.55 -10.61
N CYS A 134 18.99 -9.67 -11.48
CA CYS A 134 19.07 -8.22 -11.32
C CYS A 134 17.67 -7.59 -11.35
N LEU A 135 17.29 -6.93 -10.26
CA LEU A 135 15.99 -6.27 -10.15
C LEU A 135 16.11 -4.75 -10.17
N PHE A 136 15.43 -4.13 -11.12
CA PHE A 136 15.20 -2.69 -11.13
C PHE A 136 13.90 -2.39 -10.40
N ILE A 137 14.00 -1.66 -9.26
CA ILE A 137 12.86 -1.40 -8.38
C ILE A 137 12.46 0.07 -8.45
N ASP A 138 11.16 0.30 -8.57
CA ASP A 138 10.55 1.62 -8.45
C ASP A 138 9.10 1.53 -7.99
N GLY A 139 8.60 2.63 -7.45
CA GLY A 139 7.25 2.76 -6.94
C GLY A 139 6.41 3.80 -7.67
N THR A 140 5.12 3.52 -7.78
CA THR A 140 4.16 4.49 -8.27
C THR A 140 2.88 4.49 -7.46
N LYS A 141 2.23 5.64 -7.37
CA LYS A 141 0.96 5.79 -6.66
C LYS A 141 -0.20 5.57 -7.61
N ILE A 142 -1.14 4.71 -7.19
CA ILE A 142 -2.39 4.42 -7.91
C ILE A 142 -3.56 4.91 -7.05
N GLU A 143 -4.47 5.69 -7.62
CA GLU A 143 -5.64 6.20 -6.91
C GLU A 143 -6.54 5.04 -6.47
N ALA A 144 -6.95 5.02 -5.19
CA ALA A 144 -7.87 4.02 -4.66
C ALA A 144 -9.31 4.25 -5.13
N ASN A 145 -10.12 3.20 -5.12
CA ASN A 145 -11.54 3.30 -5.36
C ASN A 145 -12.28 3.84 -4.13
N ALA A 146 -11.97 5.07 -3.75
CA ALA A 146 -12.49 5.72 -2.57
C ALA A 146 -13.17 7.05 -2.90
N ASN A 147 -14.06 7.49 -2.01
CA ASN A 147 -14.69 8.79 -2.12
C ASN A 147 -13.69 9.89 -1.76
N LYS A 148 -13.69 10.98 -2.51
CA LYS A 148 -12.72 12.08 -2.38
C LYS A 148 -12.66 12.67 -0.97
N TYR A 149 -13.80 12.83 -0.31
CA TYR A 149 -13.93 13.49 1.00
C TYR A 149 -14.15 12.50 2.17
N SER A 150 -13.71 11.26 2.04
CA SER A 150 -13.87 10.23 3.06
C SER A 150 -12.66 10.08 3.99
N PHE A 151 -11.81 11.09 4.09
CA PHE A 151 -10.58 11.05 4.87
C PHE A 151 -10.82 11.06 6.39
N VAL A 152 -9.98 10.31 7.09
CA VAL A 152 -9.84 10.32 8.55
C VAL A 152 -8.36 10.57 8.84
N TRP A 153 -8.07 11.60 9.68
CA TRP A 153 -6.71 11.99 10.03
C TRP A 153 -6.39 11.56 11.45
N LYS A 154 -5.24 10.93 11.68
CA LYS A 154 -4.79 10.45 12.99
C LYS A 154 -4.79 11.56 14.04
N LYS A 155 -4.09 12.67 13.76
CA LYS A 155 -4.04 13.83 14.69
C LYS A 155 -5.40 14.41 15.04
N ALA A 156 -6.33 14.45 14.10
CA ALA A 156 -7.69 14.93 14.36
C ALA A 156 -8.48 13.94 15.22
N THR A 157 -8.35 12.63 14.95
CA THR A 157 -8.98 11.58 15.74
C THR A 157 -8.46 11.57 17.17
N GLU A 158 -7.15 11.66 17.39
CA GLU A 158 -6.52 11.75 18.70
C GLU A 158 -7.02 12.98 19.49
N LYS A 159 -7.08 14.15 18.83
CA LYS A 159 -7.62 15.37 19.45
C LYS A 159 -9.09 15.23 19.84
N PHE A 160 -9.91 14.64 18.97
CA PHE A 160 -11.34 14.45 19.28
C PHE A 160 -11.56 13.35 20.32
N SER A 161 -10.75 12.31 20.33
CA SER A 161 -10.77 11.26 21.35
C SER A 161 -10.40 11.86 22.73
N ALA A 162 -9.31 12.62 22.82
CA ALA A 162 -8.92 13.29 24.07
C ALA A 162 -10.01 14.23 24.58
N LYS A 163 -10.61 15.04 23.69
CA LYS A 163 -11.73 15.92 24.06
C LYS A 163 -12.97 15.13 24.52
N LEU A 164 -13.22 13.95 23.93
CA LEU A 164 -14.32 13.08 24.38
C LEU A 164 -14.03 12.55 25.78
N GLN A 165 -12.81 12.11 26.07
CA GLN A 165 -12.42 11.64 27.41
C GLN A 165 -12.60 12.72 28.48
N GLU A 166 -12.18 13.96 28.19
CA GLU A 166 -12.43 15.11 29.07
C GLU A 166 -13.92 15.35 29.29
N GLN A 167 -14.75 15.29 28.23
CA GLN A 167 -16.21 15.43 28.36
C GLN A 167 -16.82 14.30 29.18
N ILE A 168 -16.37 13.07 29.05
CA ILE A 168 -16.82 11.93 29.85
C ILE A 168 -16.48 12.17 31.31
N GLN A 169 -15.22 12.50 31.63
CA GLN A 169 -14.77 12.72 33.00
C GLN A 169 -15.57 13.83 33.70
N ASN A 170 -15.75 14.99 33.03
CA ASN A 170 -16.54 16.08 33.56
C ASN A 170 -18.00 15.67 33.78
N TYR A 171 -18.60 14.98 32.84
CA TYR A 171 -19.99 14.50 32.94
C TYR A 171 -20.16 13.47 34.05
N PHE A 172 -19.20 12.60 34.29
CA PHE A 172 -19.20 11.67 35.41
C PHE A 172 -19.13 12.40 36.74
N GLN A 173 -18.29 13.42 36.87
CA GLN A 173 -18.17 14.18 38.11
C GLN A 173 -19.39 15.07 38.42
N GLU A 174 -19.94 15.73 37.40
CA GLU A 174 -21.03 16.69 37.58
C GLU A 174 -22.41 16.07 37.67
N GLU A 175 -22.71 15.08 36.83
CA GLU A 175 -24.09 14.58 36.68
C GLU A 175 -24.28 13.15 37.22
N ILE A 176 -23.24 12.33 37.22
CA ILE A 176 -23.36 10.91 37.59
C ILE A 176 -23.04 10.67 39.06
N THR A 177 -21.92 11.16 39.55
CA THR A 177 -21.49 10.98 40.93
C THR A 177 -22.53 11.43 41.96
N PRO A 178 -23.32 12.54 41.76
CA PRO A 178 -24.39 12.93 42.66
C PRO A 178 -25.62 12.02 42.63
N LEU A 179 -25.77 11.17 41.61
CA LEU A 179 -26.97 10.35 41.42
C LEU A 179 -26.82 8.88 41.91
N ILE A 180 -25.60 8.39 42.02
CA ILE A 180 -25.29 7.02 42.35
C ILE A 180 -24.77 6.91 43.77
N HIS A 181 -25.51 6.24 44.66
CA HIS A 181 -25.09 5.99 46.03
C HIS A 181 -24.03 4.90 46.20
N GLN A 182 -23.82 4.07 45.18
CA GLN A 182 -22.74 3.08 45.14
C GLN A 182 -21.49 3.68 44.48
N ALA A 183 -20.39 3.69 45.24
CA ALA A 183 -19.11 4.15 44.76
C ALA A 183 -18.57 3.23 43.65
N ILE A 184 -19.01 3.42 42.40
CA ILE A 184 -18.33 2.84 41.24
C ILE A 184 -17.07 3.68 41.04
N LYS A 185 -15.94 3.15 41.53
CA LYS A 185 -14.61 3.69 41.29
C LYS A 185 -14.26 3.36 39.83
N LEU A 186 -14.66 4.19 38.90
CA LEU A 186 -13.98 4.28 37.62
C LEU A 186 -12.63 4.96 37.89
N ASP A 187 -11.56 4.28 37.53
CA ASP A 187 -10.22 4.86 37.61
C ASP A 187 -10.15 6.01 36.59
N THR A 188 -10.28 7.24 37.09
CA THR A 188 -10.33 8.45 36.26
C THR A 188 -8.97 8.84 35.71
N GLN A 189 -7.92 8.08 35.99
CA GLN A 189 -6.56 8.35 35.50
C GLN A 189 -6.29 7.69 34.13
N GLU A 190 -7.02 6.63 33.77
CA GLU A 190 -6.90 5.98 32.47
C GLU A 190 -8.04 6.37 31.50
N PRO A 191 -7.79 6.33 30.19
CA PRO A 191 -8.84 6.56 29.19
C PRO A 191 -9.95 5.53 29.31
N ILE A 192 -11.19 5.97 29.49
CA ILE A 192 -12.35 5.10 29.62
C ILE A 192 -12.70 4.49 28.27
N SER A 193 -12.71 3.16 28.17
CA SER A 193 -13.03 2.42 26.94
C SER A 193 -14.53 2.39 26.64
N SER A 194 -14.88 2.09 25.38
CA SER A 194 -16.27 1.91 24.97
C SER A 194 -16.95 0.74 25.72
N GLU A 195 -16.23 -0.33 26.01
CA GLU A 195 -16.70 -1.49 26.78
C GLU A 195 -17.02 -1.11 28.22
N GLN A 196 -16.15 -0.32 28.87
CA GLN A 196 -16.37 0.18 30.21
C GLN A 196 -17.61 1.09 30.28
N LEU A 197 -17.81 1.94 29.26
CA LEU A 197 -19.01 2.79 29.17
C LEU A 197 -20.29 1.94 28.98
N LEU A 198 -20.24 0.87 28.20
CA LEU A 198 -21.37 -0.04 28.02
C LEU A 198 -21.68 -0.83 29.28
N ALA A 199 -20.65 -1.37 29.97
CA ALA A 199 -20.82 -2.04 31.25
C ALA A 199 -21.44 -1.10 32.31
N PHE A 200 -20.99 0.15 32.32
CA PHE A 200 -21.56 1.18 33.18
C PHE A 200 -23.03 1.50 32.83
N ALA A 201 -23.34 1.56 31.51
CA ALA A 201 -24.70 1.78 31.07
C ALA A 201 -25.66 0.61 31.50
N GLN A 202 -25.17 -0.62 31.56
CA GLN A 202 -25.93 -1.77 32.10
C GLN A 202 -26.28 -1.59 33.58
N VAL A 203 -25.32 -1.14 34.42
CA VAL A 203 -25.58 -0.84 35.83
C VAL A 203 -26.65 0.27 35.99
N LEU A 204 -26.56 1.31 35.14
CA LEU A 204 -27.61 2.37 35.14
C LEU A 204 -28.99 1.86 34.69
N GLU A 205 -29.03 0.88 33.80
CA GLU A 205 -30.29 0.22 33.38
C GLU A 205 -30.90 -0.57 34.54
N GLU A 206 -30.12 -1.34 35.28
CA GLU A 206 -30.56 -2.10 36.46
C GLU A 206 -31.10 -1.18 37.56
N GLU A 207 -30.39 -0.08 37.84
CA GLU A 207 -30.86 0.93 38.78
C GLU A 207 -32.17 1.62 38.32
N LEU A 208 -32.29 1.86 37.02
CA LEU A 208 -33.51 2.44 36.44
C LEU A 208 -34.69 1.47 36.54
N GLU A 209 -34.47 0.19 36.36
CA GLU A 209 -35.49 -0.87 36.52
C GLU A 209 -35.93 -0.97 37.97
N THR A 210 -35.03 -1.00 38.93
CA THR A 210 -35.35 -1.00 40.37
C THR A 210 -36.17 0.22 40.80
N LEU A 211 -35.81 1.40 40.28
CA LEU A 211 -36.60 2.61 40.51
C LEU A 211 -37.98 2.56 39.85
N ASN A 212 -38.12 1.95 38.68
CA ASN A 212 -39.42 1.76 38.02
C ASN A 212 -40.31 0.81 38.83
N GLN A 213 -39.76 -0.32 39.29
CA GLN A 213 -40.51 -1.29 40.15
C GLN A 213 -40.95 -0.64 41.44
N ASN A 214 -40.09 0.11 42.14
CA ASN A 214 -40.45 0.81 43.37
C ASN A 214 -41.50 1.91 43.16
N ILE A 215 -41.59 2.53 41.97
CA ILE A 215 -42.62 3.54 41.65
C ILE A 215 -43.96 2.85 41.33
N GLU A 216 -43.93 1.64 40.72
CA GLU A 216 -45.13 0.86 40.39
C GLU A 216 -45.74 0.18 41.60
N GLU A 217 -44.90 -0.40 42.49
CA GLU A 217 -45.35 -1.08 43.70
C GLU A 217 -45.97 -0.14 44.76
N THR A 218 -45.47 1.09 44.85
CA THR A 218 -45.97 2.09 45.81
C THR A 218 -46.55 3.28 45.07
N ALA A 219 -47.79 3.18 44.58
CA ALA A 219 -48.49 4.28 43.92
C ALA A 219 -48.80 5.42 44.92
N VAL A 220 -48.18 6.59 44.73
CA VAL A 220 -48.42 7.79 45.54
C VAL A 220 -49.48 8.67 44.85
N LYS A 221 -50.54 9.03 45.56
CA LYS A 221 -51.52 10.03 45.09
C LYS A 221 -50.91 11.42 45.18
N GLY A 222 -50.50 12.01 44.02
CA GLY A 222 -49.94 13.35 43.95
C GLY A 222 -48.62 13.46 43.22
N LYS A 223 -47.84 14.51 43.51
CA LYS A 223 -46.47 14.67 42.94
C LYS A 223 -45.52 13.63 43.57
N ASP A 224 -45.07 12.72 42.76
CA ASP A 224 -44.11 11.68 43.16
C ASP A 224 -42.68 12.20 42.92
N GLU A 225 -41.98 12.53 44.00
CA GLU A 225 -40.61 13.06 43.95
C GLU A 225 -39.59 12.06 43.37
N ARG A 226 -39.89 10.74 43.40
CA ARG A 226 -39.04 9.68 42.84
C ARG A 226 -38.99 9.74 41.33
N LYS A 227 -39.94 10.41 40.67
CA LYS A 227 -39.95 10.62 39.21
C LYS A 227 -38.86 11.61 38.75
N ILE A 228 -38.31 12.44 39.64
CA ILE A 228 -37.25 13.38 39.32
C ILE A 228 -35.91 12.64 39.10
N PRO A 229 -35.39 11.82 40.06
CA PRO A 229 -34.19 11.05 39.86
C PRO A 229 -34.31 10.07 38.70
N ARG A 230 -35.47 9.44 38.51
CA ARG A 230 -35.75 8.56 37.35
C ARG A 230 -35.55 9.29 36.01
N ARG A 231 -36.07 10.50 35.88
CA ARG A 231 -35.89 11.29 34.64
C ARG A 231 -34.42 11.67 34.43
N LYS A 232 -33.69 12.05 35.46
CA LYS A 232 -32.27 12.35 35.40
C LYS A 232 -31.49 11.09 35.01
N LEU A 233 -31.70 9.96 35.65
CA LEU A 233 -31.05 8.68 35.36
C LEU A 233 -31.28 8.23 33.90
N LYS A 234 -32.51 8.35 33.40
CA LYS A 234 -32.85 8.05 32.00
C LYS A 234 -32.10 8.97 31.01
N LYS A 235 -31.89 10.27 31.36
CA LYS A 235 -31.12 11.21 30.54
C LYS A 235 -29.64 10.85 30.53
N VAL A 236 -29.09 10.49 31.69
CA VAL A 236 -27.69 10.05 31.84
C VAL A 236 -27.46 8.76 31.06
N LEU A 237 -28.32 7.76 31.22
CA LEU A 237 -28.23 6.50 30.49
C LEU A 237 -28.19 6.71 28.97
N ARG A 238 -29.08 7.54 28.43
CA ARG A 238 -29.08 7.86 27.00
C ARG A 238 -27.77 8.53 26.58
N LYS A 239 -27.24 9.45 27.38
CA LYS A 239 -26.01 10.17 27.08
C LYS A 239 -24.79 9.23 27.07
N VAL A 240 -24.73 8.30 28.01
CA VAL A 240 -23.66 7.31 28.09
C VAL A 240 -23.78 6.28 26.96
N LYS A 241 -24.98 5.70 26.77
CA LYS A 241 -25.20 4.58 25.84
C LYS A 241 -25.23 5.04 24.38
N ASP A 242 -25.97 6.12 24.06
CA ASP A 242 -26.26 6.52 22.69
C ASP A 242 -25.24 7.54 22.13
N ASP A 243 -24.50 8.27 22.98
CA ASP A 243 -23.51 9.24 22.53
C ASP A 243 -22.09 8.84 22.89
N PHE A 244 -21.76 8.73 24.17
CA PHE A 244 -20.37 8.53 24.61
C PHE A 244 -19.79 7.18 24.16
N SER A 245 -20.53 6.07 24.39
CA SER A 245 -20.05 4.74 23.99
C SER A 245 -19.89 4.60 22.47
N VAL A 246 -20.85 5.11 21.70
CA VAL A 246 -20.82 5.04 20.22
C VAL A 246 -19.64 5.87 19.67
N ARG A 247 -19.35 7.04 20.27
CA ARG A 247 -18.22 7.86 19.85
C ARG A 247 -16.87 7.27 20.26
N ALA A 248 -16.79 6.68 21.46
CA ALA A 248 -15.60 6.00 21.94
C ALA A 248 -15.27 4.80 21.05
N GLU A 249 -16.22 3.90 20.82
CA GLU A 249 -16.09 2.75 19.92
C GLU A 249 -15.62 3.17 18.51
N LYS A 250 -16.20 4.25 17.98
CA LYS A 250 -15.79 4.78 16.68
C LYS A 250 -14.33 5.25 16.67
N TYR A 251 -13.86 5.93 17.72
CA TYR A 251 -12.47 6.39 17.77
C TYR A 251 -11.50 5.25 18.03
N GLU A 252 -11.87 4.26 18.82
CA GLU A 252 -11.11 3.02 19.01
C GLU A 252 -10.92 2.27 17.68
N LYS A 253 -11.99 2.00 16.94
CA LYS A 253 -11.94 1.41 15.60
C LYS A 253 -11.07 2.21 14.63
N TYR A 254 -11.10 3.55 14.72
CA TYR A 254 -10.23 4.39 13.89
C TYR A 254 -8.76 4.25 14.28
N GLN A 255 -8.45 4.17 15.57
CA GLN A 255 -7.07 3.96 16.06
C GLN A 255 -6.52 2.62 15.59
N GLU A 256 -7.30 1.55 15.70
CA GLU A 256 -6.93 0.23 15.15
C GLU A 256 -6.68 0.28 13.64
N THR A 257 -7.57 0.96 12.90
CA THR A 257 -7.47 1.08 11.43
C THR A 257 -6.22 1.82 10.98
N PHE A 258 -5.69 2.75 11.77
CA PHE A 258 -4.49 3.52 11.38
C PHE A 258 -3.25 2.64 11.19
N GLN A 259 -3.02 1.62 12.02
CA GLN A 259 -1.87 0.71 11.91
C GLN A 259 -0.55 1.46 11.64
N GLY A 260 -0.27 2.54 12.37
CA GLY A 260 0.91 3.39 12.18
C GLY A 260 0.81 4.42 11.04
N ARG A 261 -0.25 4.45 10.25
CA ARG A 261 -0.51 5.44 9.17
C ARG A 261 -1.04 6.76 9.74
N ASN A 262 -0.83 7.84 9.00
CA ASN A 262 -1.32 9.17 9.37
C ASN A 262 -2.78 9.45 8.95
N SER A 263 -3.32 8.63 8.05
CA SER A 263 -4.67 8.79 7.51
C SER A 263 -5.17 7.52 6.85
N PHE A 264 -6.49 7.39 6.73
CA PHE A 264 -7.14 6.39 5.90
C PHE A 264 -8.46 6.94 5.32
N SER A 265 -9.05 6.22 4.37
CA SER A 265 -10.37 6.55 3.80
C SER A 265 -11.47 5.72 4.44
N LYS A 266 -12.61 6.33 4.81
CA LYS A 266 -13.79 5.58 5.33
C LYS A 266 -14.36 4.58 4.32
N THR A 267 -14.19 4.83 3.03
CA THR A 267 -14.74 3.98 1.96
C THR A 267 -13.78 2.90 1.49
N ASP A 268 -12.49 3.04 1.80
CA ASP A 268 -11.44 2.06 1.59
C ASP A 268 -10.40 2.18 2.72
N PRO A 269 -10.61 1.47 3.86
CA PRO A 269 -9.79 1.64 5.06
C PRO A 269 -8.31 1.33 4.86
N ASP A 270 -7.96 0.52 3.87
CA ASP A 270 -6.57 0.17 3.57
C ASP A 270 -5.83 1.26 2.78
N ALA A 271 -6.58 2.15 2.10
CA ALA A 271 -6.00 3.23 1.33
C ALA A 271 -5.56 4.40 2.22
N THR A 272 -4.40 4.96 1.93
CA THR A 272 -3.82 6.12 2.64
C THR A 272 -3.87 7.36 1.76
N PHE A 273 -4.10 8.52 2.34
CA PHE A 273 -4.08 9.78 1.59
C PHE A 273 -2.64 10.18 1.26
N MET A 274 -2.35 10.28 -0.03
CA MET A 274 -1.03 10.55 -0.58
C MET A 274 -1.08 11.68 -1.60
N ARG A 275 0.04 12.40 -1.73
CA ARG A 275 0.24 13.33 -2.84
C ARG A 275 0.55 12.53 -4.10
N MET A 276 -0.24 12.72 -5.16
CA MET A 276 -0.05 12.04 -6.44
C MET A 276 1.07 12.70 -7.24
N LYS A 277 1.86 11.91 -8.01
CA LYS A 277 2.86 12.46 -8.95
C LYS A 277 2.18 13.24 -10.09
N GLU A 278 1.00 12.83 -10.49
CA GLU A 278 0.19 13.40 -11.58
C GLU A 278 -0.77 14.49 -11.07
N ASP A 279 -0.24 15.47 -10.35
CA ASP A 279 -1.01 16.64 -9.92
C ASP A 279 -0.91 17.75 -10.97
N HIS A 280 -1.76 17.66 -12.00
CA HIS A 280 -1.79 18.63 -13.11
C HIS A 280 -2.07 20.05 -12.64
N MET A 281 -2.82 20.21 -11.56
CA MET A 281 -3.18 21.51 -10.98
C MET A 281 -2.09 22.07 -10.06
N LYS A 282 -1.07 21.27 -9.73
CA LYS A 282 0.02 21.61 -8.78
C LYS A 282 -0.48 22.18 -7.44
N ASN A 283 -1.71 21.85 -7.06
CA ASN A 283 -2.33 22.33 -5.83
C ASN A 283 -2.03 21.46 -4.60
N GLY A 284 -1.23 20.41 -4.76
CA GLY A 284 -0.84 19.49 -3.70
C GLY A 284 -1.99 18.65 -3.16
N GLN A 285 -3.07 18.46 -3.95
CA GLN A 285 -4.23 17.70 -3.52
C GLN A 285 -3.87 16.27 -3.14
N LEU A 286 -4.30 15.89 -1.93
CA LEU A 286 -4.17 14.52 -1.45
C LEU A 286 -5.33 13.67 -1.98
N LYS A 287 -5.00 12.45 -2.43
CA LYS A 287 -5.98 11.44 -2.82
C LYS A 287 -5.74 10.17 -2.04
N ALA A 288 -6.82 9.44 -1.73
CA ALA A 288 -6.70 8.09 -1.22
C ALA A 288 -6.02 7.24 -2.30
N ALA A 289 -4.93 6.57 -1.96
CA ALA A 289 -4.11 5.85 -2.92
C ALA A 289 -3.37 4.69 -2.26
N TYR A 290 -2.87 3.81 -3.11
CA TYR A 290 -1.92 2.75 -2.79
C TYR A 290 -0.58 3.05 -3.45
N ASN A 291 0.49 2.64 -2.80
CA ASN A 291 1.84 2.68 -3.33
C ASN A 291 2.14 1.31 -3.94
N LEU A 292 2.10 1.23 -5.27
CA LEU A 292 2.48 0.04 -6.03
C LEU A 292 4.00 0.03 -6.18
N GLN A 293 4.62 -1.04 -5.74
CA GLN A 293 6.03 -1.33 -5.94
C GLN A 293 6.17 -2.43 -6.97
N ILE A 294 7.05 -2.25 -7.94
CA ILE A 294 7.38 -3.26 -8.94
C ILE A 294 8.87 -3.52 -9.00
N ALA A 295 9.22 -4.75 -9.27
CA ALA A 295 10.57 -5.18 -9.60
C ALA A 295 10.58 -5.68 -11.03
N THR A 296 11.44 -5.12 -11.86
CA THR A 296 11.48 -5.39 -13.30
C THR A 296 12.87 -5.84 -13.75
N GLU A 297 12.91 -6.56 -14.87
CA GLU A 297 14.10 -6.82 -15.66
C GLU A 297 13.71 -6.86 -17.14
N ASN A 298 14.43 -6.15 -17.98
CA ASN A 298 14.13 -6.00 -19.42
C ASN A 298 12.69 -5.52 -19.68
N GLN A 299 12.16 -4.68 -18.77
CA GLN A 299 10.77 -4.16 -18.75
C GLN A 299 9.70 -5.24 -18.53
N PHE A 300 10.05 -6.48 -18.16
CA PHE A 300 9.10 -7.43 -17.62
C PHE A 300 8.96 -7.21 -16.12
N VAL A 301 7.74 -7.21 -15.62
CA VAL A 301 7.48 -7.17 -14.18
C VAL A 301 7.65 -8.58 -13.65
N LEU A 302 8.67 -8.79 -12.84
CA LEU A 302 8.98 -10.09 -12.25
C LEU A 302 8.32 -10.26 -10.89
N HIS A 303 8.16 -9.15 -10.14
CA HIS A 303 7.52 -9.15 -8.84
C HIS A 303 6.87 -7.81 -8.54
N TYR A 304 5.86 -7.81 -7.67
CA TYR A 304 5.17 -6.60 -7.25
C TYR A 304 4.53 -6.77 -5.87
N ASP A 305 4.32 -5.67 -5.17
CA ASP A 305 3.43 -5.61 -4.02
C ASP A 305 2.80 -4.22 -3.87
N ILE A 306 1.79 -4.13 -3.01
CA ILE A 306 1.02 -2.92 -2.75
C ILE A 306 1.17 -2.52 -1.29
N PHE A 307 1.52 -1.26 -1.07
CA PHE A 307 1.75 -0.70 0.25
C PHE A 307 0.82 0.47 0.53
N SER A 308 0.48 0.63 1.81
CA SER A 308 -0.25 1.80 2.30
C SER A 308 0.70 2.94 2.72
N ASN A 309 2.01 2.76 2.58
CA ASN A 309 3.04 3.71 2.94
C ASN A 309 3.14 4.83 1.89
N GLN A 310 3.27 6.08 2.35
CA GLN A 310 3.39 7.23 1.45
C GLN A 310 4.78 7.34 0.80
N THR A 311 5.81 6.79 1.44
CA THR A 311 7.21 6.81 1.03
C THR A 311 7.72 5.42 0.70
N ASP A 312 8.71 5.34 -0.17
CA ASP A 312 9.24 4.07 -0.68
C ASP A 312 10.27 3.44 0.26
N THR A 313 10.82 4.20 1.20
CA THR A 313 11.87 3.76 2.13
C THR A 313 11.53 2.47 2.89
N LYS A 314 10.26 2.31 3.27
CA LYS A 314 9.78 1.16 4.06
C LYS A 314 9.24 0.01 3.22
N THR A 315 9.27 0.12 1.91
CA THR A 315 8.65 -0.86 1.02
C THR A 315 9.65 -1.84 0.42
N LEU A 316 10.94 -1.50 0.40
CA LEU A 316 11.98 -2.30 -0.25
C LEU A 316 12.13 -3.68 0.40
N LEU A 317 12.41 -3.73 1.70
CA LEU A 317 12.66 -5.00 2.39
C LEU A 317 11.45 -5.93 2.34
N PRO A 318 10.21 -5.48 2.66
CA PRO A 318 9.04 -6.33 2.52
C PRO A 318 8.77 -6.82 1.08
N LEU A 319 9.09 -6.01 0.06
CA LEU A 319 8.98 -6.43 -1.33
C LEU A 319 9.96 -7.55 -1.65
N LEU A 320 11.22 -7.42 -1.22
CA LEU A 320 12.27 -8.41 -1.47
C LEU A 320 12.08 -9.70 -0.66
N GLU A 321 11.47 -9.64 0.53
CA GLU A 321 11.16 -10.81 1.34
C GLU A 321 10.17 -11.77 0.67
N THR A 322 9.31 -11.24 -0.19
CA THR A 322 8.31 -12.01 -0.92
C THR A 322 8.76 -12.41 -2.33
N TYR A 323 9.96 -11.99 -2.76
CA TYR A 323 10.52 -12.39 -4.06
C TYR A 323 10.95 -13.86 -4.04
N PRO A 324 10.49 -14.68 -4.99
CA PRO A 324 10.64 -16.14 -4.89
C PRO A 324 11.95 -16.69 -5.46
N HIS A 325 12.80 -15.86 -6.06
CA HIS A 325 14.04 -16.29 -6.71
C HIS A 325 15.28 -15.75 -5.99
N ASP A 326 16.43 -16.38 -6.23
CA ASP A 326 17.72 -15.90 -5.74
C ASP A 326 18.08 -14.56 -6.39
N LEU A 327 18.34 -13.58 -5.56
CA LEU A 327 18.62 -12.21 -5.98
C LEU A 327 20.10 -11.89 -5.83
N LYS A 328 20.74 -11.43 -6.90
CA LYS A 328 22.15 -11.02 -6.89
C LYS A 328 22.32 -9.51 -6.80
N THR A 329 21.47 -8.74 -7.49
CA THR A 329 21.62 -7.29 -7.59
C THR A 329 20.30 -6.55 -7.51
N VAL A 330 20.26 -5.48 -6.73
CA VAL A 330 19.12 -4.54 -6.61
C VAL A 330 19.53 -3.17 -7.08
N VAL A 331 18.71 -2.57 -7.93
CA VAL A 331 18.91 -1.21 -8.44
C VAL A 331 17.65 -0.39 -8.11
N ALA A 332 17.80 0.68 -7.32
CA ALA A 332 16.66 1.51 -6.94
C ALA A 332 17.05 3.00 -6.85
N ASP A 333 16.03 3.86 -6.75
CA ASP A 333 16.26 5.30 -6.65
C ASP A 333 16.56 5.78 -5.21
N ALA A 334 16.73 7.09 -5.04
CA ALA A 334 17.06 7.70 -3.75
C ALA A 334 15.95 7.59 -2.70
N GLY A 335 14.73 7.24 -3.09
CA GLY A 335 13.63 6.99 -2.16
C GLY A 335 13.84 5.77 -1.27
N TYR A 336 14.70 4.85 -1.71
CA TYR A 336 15.00 3.59 -1.00
C TYR A 336 16.33 3.64 -0.22
N GLY A 337 17.15 4.68 -0.39
CA GLY A 337 18.49 4.80 0.17
C GLY A 337 18.52 5.15 1.66
N SER A 338 18.02 4.26 2.52
CA SER A 338 18.09 4.37 3.99
C SER A 338 19.21 3.49 4.56
N GLU A 339 19.68 3.84 5.76
CA GLU A 339 20.68 3.04 6.48
C GLU A 339 20.22 1.59 6.66
N GLU A 340 18.97 1.40 7.10
CA GLU A 340 18.37 0.09 7.33
C GLU A 340 18.35 -0.77 6.05
N ASN A 341 17.90 -0.19 4.92
CA ASN A 341 17.83 -0.92 3.66
C ASN A 341 19.21 -1.35 3.16
N LEU A 342 20.20 -0.42 3.18
CA LEU A 342 21.57 -0.73 2.73
C LEU A 342 22.22 -1.78 3.63
N LEU A 343 22.09 -1.65 4.94
CA LEU A 343 22.64 -2.61 5.90
C LEU A 343 22.04 -4.01 5.70
N ARG A 344 20.71 -4.11 5.55
CA ARG A 344 20.02 -5.40 5.35
C ARG A 344 20.39 -6.07 4.04
N LEU A 345 20.64 -5.29 2.98
CA LEU A 345 21.12 -5.83 1.71
C LEU A 345 22.56 -6.34 1.83
N ASP A 346 23.43 -5.62 2.52
CA ASP A 346 24.80 -6.07 2.82
C ASP A 346 24.80 -7.37 3.64
N GLU A 347 23.97 -7.46 4.69
CA GLU A 347 23.82 -8.68 5.51
C GLU A 347 23.35 -9.89 4.69
N LYS A 348 22.49 -9.67 3.70
CA LYS A 348 22.01 -10.70 2.77
C LYS A 348 22.99 -10.98 1.61
N GLN A 349 24.12 -10.30 1.56
CA GLN A 349 25.11 -10.40 0.48
C GLN A 349 24.53 -10.12 -0.92
N VAL A 350 23.54 -9.23 -1.00
CA VAL A 350 22.93 -8.77 -2.25
C VAL A 350 23.67 -7.50 -2.70
N ASN A 351 24.20 -7.51 -3.91
CA ASN A 351 24.78 -6.30 -4.51
C ASN A 351 23.68 -5.25 -4.69
N HIS A 352 24.01 -4.00 -4.43
CA HIS A 352 23.02 -2.94 -4.55
C HIS A 352 23.60 -1.68 -5.18
N LEU A 353 22.79 -1.02 -5.98
CA LEU A 353 23.06 0.28 -6.60
C LEU A 353 21.88 1.20 -6.30
N ILE A 354 21.88 1.75 -5.09
CA ILE A 354 20.78 2.55 -4.57
C ILE A 354 21.30 3.96 -4.27
N LYS A 355 20.76 4.96 -4.95
CA LYS A 355 21.08 6.34 -4.60
C LYS A 355 20.55 6.69 -3.21
N TYR A 356 21.21 7.64 -2.56
CA TYR A 356 20.72 8.27 -1.33
C TYR A 356 20.32 9.73 -1.59
N ALA A 357 19.54 10.33 -0.72
CA ALA A 357 18.87 11.62 -0.94
C ALA A 357 19.76 12.78 -1.42
N MET A 358 21.03 12.80 -1.02
CA MET A 358 21.98 13.86 -1.36
C MET A 358 22.95 13.49 -2.50
N PHE A 359 22.90 12.26 -3.03
CA PHE A 359 23.88 11.74 -4.00
C PHE A 359 24.14 12.69 -5.18
N ASP A 360 23.08 13.06 -5.91
CA ASP A 360 23.23 13.91 -7.10
C ASP A 360 23.72 15.34 -6.76
N LYS A 361 23.43 15.83 -5.55
CA LYS A 361 23.89 17.14 -5.08
C LYS A 361 25.36 17.09 -4.68
N GLU A 362 25.79 16.01 -4.03
CA GLU A 362 27.18 15.81 -3.59
C GLU A 362 28.15 15.69 -4.77
N GLN A 363 27.67 15.23 -5.95
CA GLN A 363 28.51 15.17 -7.16
C GLN A 363 28.76 16.54 -7.81
N LYS A 364 27.98 17.57 -7.47
CA LYS A 364 28.13 18.91 -8.06
C LYS A 364 29.38 19.62 -7.52
N ARG A 365 30.17 20.29 -8.40
CA ARG A 365 31.36 21.04 -8.04
C ARG A 365 31.13 22.05 -6.90
N GLY A 366 30.02 22.77 -6.95
CA GLY A 366 29.68 23.75 -5.92
C GLY A 366 29.48 23.16 -4.53
N TYR A 367 28.94 21.91 -4.44
CA TYR A 367 28.81 21.23 -3.14
C TYR A 367 30.14 20.66 -2.68
N LYS A 368 30.95 20.08 -3.58
CA LYS A 368 32.30 19.54 -3.26
C LYS A 368 33.20 20.60 -2.65
N GLN A 369 33.09 21.86 -3.09
CA GLN A 369 33.85 22.99 -2.57
C GLN A 369 33.16 23.73 -1.40
N SER A 370 31.94 23.35 -1.04
CA SER A 370 31.18 24.02 -0.01
C SER A 370 31.67 23.65 1.39
N ALA A 371 31.65 24.62 2.30
CA ALA A 371 31.86 24.37 3.72
C ALA A 371 30.78 23.47 4.37
N ARG A 372 29.64 23.24 3.70
CA ARG A 372 28.60 22.28 4.14
C ARG A 372 28.99 20.83 3.87
N ASN A 373 29.97 20.60 3.01
CA ASN A 373 30.49 19.26 2.75
C ASN A 373 31.41 18.87 3.89
N LEU A 374 31.05 17.86 4.64
CA LEU A 374 31.81 17.37 5.77
C LEU A 374 33.21 16.85 5.39
N GLY A 375 33.38 16.38 4.15
CA GLY A 375 34.68 15.98 3.63
C GLY A 375 35.72 17.14 3.53
N ASN A 376 35.26 18.40 3.65
CA ASN A 376 36.15 19.57 3.70
C ASN A 376 36.47 19.99 5.14
N TRP A 377 35.92 19.32 6.15
CA TRP A 377 36.19 19.59 7.54
C TRP A 377 37.42 18.80 7.98
N TYR A 378 38.25 19.40 8.84
CA TYR A 378 39.37 18.69 9.45
C TYR A 378 38.87 17.86 10.64
N TYR A 379 39.14 16.55 10.62
CA TYR A 379 38.87 15.66 11.72
C TYR A 379 40.15 15.39 12.53
N ASN A 380 40.08 15.62 13.84
CA ASN A 380 41.15 15.30 14.78
C ASN A 380 40.80 13.99 15.52
N ASP A 381 41.48 12.93 15.18
CA ASP A 381 41.25 11.59 15.74
C ASP A 381 41.58 11.49 17.26
N LYS A 382 42.58 12.29 17.73
CA LYS A 382 43.00 12.27 19.13
C LYS A 382 41.94 12.90 20.08
N GLU A 383 41.24 13.91 19.62
CA GLU A 383 40.26 14.66 20.40
C GLU A 383 38.84 14.33 20.03
N ASP A 384 38.62 13.45 19.05
CA ASP A 384 37.32 13.15 18.43
C ASP A 384 36.55 14.46 18.16
N SER A 385 37.15 15.33 17.32
CA SER A 385 36.63 16.66 17.04
C SER A 385 36.66 17.00 15.56
N TYR A 386 35.70 17.78 15.10
CA TYR A 386 35.60 18.29 13.72
C TYR A 386 35.82 19.79 13.70
N THR A 387 36.73 20.27 12.85
CA THR A 387 36.96 21.70 12.63
C THR A 387 36.34 22.10 11.30
N HIS A 388 35.41 23.05 11.35
CA HIS A 388 34.77 23.64 10.18
C HIS A 388 35.79 24.46 9.38
N PRO A 389 35.71 24.54 8.03
CA PRO A 389 36.66 25.33 7.21
C PRO A 389 36.83 26.79 7.61
N TYR A 390 35.88 27.37 8.30
CA TYR A 390 35.93 28.74 8.84
C TYR A 390 36.38 28.84 10.30
N GLY A 391 36.87 27.74 10.90
CA GLY A 391 37.55 27.73 12.20
C GLY A 391 36.74 27.26 13.40
N TRP A 392 35.43 27.06 13.29
CA TRP A 392 34.65 26.54 14.42
C TRP A 392 35.00 25.08 14.72
N CYS A 393 35.23 24.76 16.00
CA CYS A 393 35.52 23.42 16.46
C CYS A 393 34.28 22.79 17.09
N TYR A 394 34.02 21.53 16.73
CA TYR A 394 32.90 20.72 17.22
C TYR A 394 33.47 19.50 17.94
N ARG A 395 33.26 19.42 19.25
CA ARG A 395 33.79 18.33 20.08
C ARG A 395 32.75 17.28 20.33
N PHE A 396 33.20 16.02 20.41
CA PHE A 396 32.34 14.91 20.78
C PHE A 396 31.71 15.13 22.15
N HIS A 397 30.42 14.91 22.28
CA HIS A 397 29.68 15.06 23.54
C HIS A 397 29.09 13.73 24.01
N HIS A 398 28.29 13.06 23.17
CA HIS A 398 27.68 11.77 23.54
C HIS A 398 27.20 11.02 22.29
N ILE A 399 26.89 9.71 22.49
CA ILE A 399 26.18 8.90 21.51
C ILE A 399 24.70 8.94 21.81
N LYS A 400 23.90 9.35 20.82
CA LYS A 400 22.45 9.31 20.87
C LYS A 400 21.95 8.03 20.19
N HIS A 401 21.28 7.16 20.94
CA HIS A 401 20.56 6.03 20.38
C HIS A 401 19.15 6.47 19.97
N GLN A 402 18.80 6.24 18.73
CA GLN A 402 17.48 6.59 18.18
C GLN A 402 16.89 5.39 17.47
N LYS A 403 15.61 5.13 17.72
CA LYS A 403 14.83 4.15 16.95
C LYS A 403 14.10 4.84 15.79
N THR A 404 14.15 4.21 14.64
CA THR A 404 13.32 4.60 13.49
C THR A 404 11.86 4.16 13.70
N GLN A 405 10.97 4.54 12.81
CA GLN A 405 9.57 4.05 12.86
C GLN A 405 9.42 2.54 12.56
N THR A 406 10.52 1.88 12.15
CA THR A 406 10.62 0.42 11.93
C THR A 406 11.32 -0.28 13.09
N ASP A 407 11.46 0.38 14.25
CA ASP A 407 12.23 -0.07 15.42
C ASP A 407 13.72 -0.34 15.14
N PHE A 408 14.23 0.04 13.98
CA PHE A 408 15.64 -0.06 13.65
C PHE A 408 16.46 0.91 14.50
N GLN A 409 17.53 0.40 15.15
CA GLN A 409 18.39 1.19 16.03
C GLN A 409 19.48 1.92 15.25
N GLN A 410 19.55 3.21 15.43
CA GLN A 410 20.58 4.09 14.90
C GLN A 410 21.42 4.65 16.01
N GLU A 411 22.73 4.69 15.78
CA GLU A 411 23.71 5.34 16.67
C GLU A 411 24.19 6.62 16.02
N ILE A 412 23.98 7.72 16.69
CA ILE A 412 24.33 9.05 16.20
C ILE A 412 25.31 9.70 17.18
N LYS A 413 26.55 9.90 16.76
CA LYS A 413 27.51 10.72 17.52
C LYS A 413 27.09 12.18 17.43
N VAL A 414 27.00 12.83 18.59
CA VAL A 414 26.63 14.23 18.72
C VAL A 414 27.84 15.03 19.12
N TYR A 415 28.15 16.05 18.32
CA TYR A 415 29.24 16.99 18.57
C TYR A 415 28.64 18.37 18.75
N TYR A 416 29.11 19.13 19.72
CA TYR A 416 28.70 20.52 19.93
C TYR A 416 29.84 21.47 19.61
N ALA A 417 29.48 22.65 19.06
CA ALA A 417 30.40 23.71 18.80
C ALA A 417 30.91 24.31 20.11
N ASP A 418 32.20 24.61 20.19
CA ASP A 418 32.82 25.30 21.36
C ASP A 418 32.16 26.68 21.56
N GLU A 419 31.75 27.34 20.48
CA GLU A 419 31.05 28.63 20.49
C GLU A 419 29.69 28.51 19.81
N PRO A 420 28.64 28.01 20.48
CA PRO A 420 27.35 27.73 19.86
C PRO A 420 26.60 28.95 19.28
N GLU A 421 26.93 30.15 19.77
CA GLU A 421 26.25 31.39 19.35
C GLU A 421 26.82 31.97 18.06
N SER A 422 28.13 31.75 17.79
CA SER A 422 28.83 32.22 16.59
C SER A 422 28.84 31.17 15.45
N ALA A 423 28.66 29.92 15.80
CA ALA A 423 28.72 28.80 14.84
C ALA A 423 27.49 28.74 13.93
N PRO A 424 27.64 28.35 12.64
CA PRO A 424 26.54 28.23 11.70
C PRO A 424 25.48 27.17 12.10
N GLN A 425 25.86 26.23 12.94
CA GLN A 425 24.99 25.22 13.54
C GLN A 425 25.48 24.89 14.96
N LYS A 426 24.54 24.72 15.91
CA LYS A 426 24.87 24.47 17.32
C LYS A 426 25.48 23.09 17.55
N GLY A 427 25.15 22.11 16.71
CA GLY A 427 25.63 20.73 16.84
C GLY A 427 25.75 20.04 15.50
N LEU A 428 26.69 19.10 15.42
CA LEU A 428 26.89 18.18 14.32
C LEU A 428 26.41 16.78 14.73
N TYR A 429 25.56 16.18 13.93
CA TYR A 429 25.01 14.84 14.17
C TYR A 429 25.57 13.88 13.13
N MET A 430 26.36 12.91 13.58
CA MET A 430 27.09 11.99 12.72
C MET A 430 26.63 10.55 12.93
N ASN A 431 26.07 9.95 11.90
CA ASN A 431 25.86 8.52 11.83
C ASN A 431 26.97 7.89 10.99
N GLU A 432 28.02 7.43 11.63
CA GLU A 432 29.23 6.91 10.97
C GLU A 432 28.92 5.68 10.11
N ARG A 433 28.10 4.75 10.64
CA ARG A 433 27.69 3.54 9.91
C ARG A 433 27.00 3.92 8.59
N TYR A 434 26.07 4.87 8.63
CA TYR A 434 25.40 5.32 7.40
C TYR A 434 26.33 6.08 6.46
N GLN A 435 27.30 6.84 6.98
CA GLN A 435 28.29 7.52 6.10
C GLN A 435 29.17 6.50 5.39
N ASN A 436 29.61 5.43 6.07
CA ASN A 436 30.39 4.36 5.45
C ASN A 436 29.57 3.63 4.36
N LEU A 437 28.30 3.32 4.63
CA LEU A 437 27.39 2.74 3.63
C LEU A 437 27.22 3.65 2.40
N LYS A 438 27.05 4.96 2.62
CA LYS A 438 26.98 5.95 1.52
C LYS A 438 28.27 6.03 0.72
N ALA A 439 29.42 5.97 1.37
CA ALA A 439 30.71 6.00 0.68
C ALA A 439 30.88 4.77 -0.22
N LYS A 440 30.51 3.58 0.26
CA LYS A 440 30.46 2.33 -0.50
C LYS A 440 29.52 2.45 -1.71
N GLU A 441 28.29 2.93 -1.49
CA GLU A 441 27.31 3.19 -2.56
C GLU A 441 27.82 4.20 -3.59
N CYS A 442 28.43 5.29 -3.12
CA CYS A 442 28.99 6.31 -4.02
C CYS A 442 30.06 5.72 -4.92
N GLN A 443 30.97 4.91 -4.37
CA GLN A 443 32.00 4.23 -5.13
C GLN A 443 31.40 3.26 -6.16
N ALA A 444 30.43 2.44 -5.76
CA ALA A 444 29.75 1.50 -6.64
C ALA A 444 29.01 2.22 -7.79
N LEU A 445 28.19 3.24 -7.47
CA LEU A 445 27.42 4.02 -8.45
C LEU A 445 28.30 4.83 -9.43
N LEU A 446 29.50 5.25 -9.00
CA LEU A 446 30.43 6.01 -9.86
C LEU A 446 31.38 5.12 -10.66
N SER A 447 31.43 3.80 -10.39
CA SER A 447 32.19 2.86 -11.22
C SER A 447 31.64 2.84 -12.65
N PRO A 448 32.46 2.50 -13.67
CA PRO A 448 31.98 2.39 -15.05
C PRO A 448 30.80 1.42 -15.20
N GLU A 449 30.90 0.26 -14.58
CA GLU A 449 29.85 -0.78 -14.55
C GLU A 449 28.58 -0.31 -13.83
N GLY A 450 28.73 0.24 -12.61
CA GLY A 450 27.59 0.74 -11.82
C GLY A 450 26.82 1.86 -12.53
N ARG A 451 27.52 2.77 -13.24
CA ARG A 451 26.87 3.80 -14.06
C ARG A 451 26.04 3.21 -15.19
N GLN A 452 26.57 2.19 -15.88
CA GLN A 452 25.87 1.52 -16.96
C GLN A 452 24.62 0.81 -16.46
N ILE A 453 24.74 0.00 -15.40
CA ILE A 453 23.61 -0.71 -14.78
C ILE A 453 22.57 0.28 -14.24
N PHE A 454 23.00 1.32 -13.52
CA PHE A 454 22.07 2.30 -12.96
C PHE A 454 21.33 3.11 -14.04
N ALA A 455 21.98 3.41 -15.17
CA ALA A 455 21.34 4.09 -16.30
C ALA A 455 20.20 3.24 -16.91
N GLN A 456 20.36 1.92 -16.91
CA GLN A 456 19.36 0.98 -17.41
C GLN A 456 18.03 1.06 -16.63
N ARG A 457 18.04 1.45 -15.35
CA ARG A 457 16.84 1.55 -14.50
C ARG A 457 15.72 2.38 -15.16
N LYS A 458 16.04 3.55 -15.72
CA LYS A 458 15.03 4.40 -16.36
C LYS A 458 14.41 3.74 -17.59
N ILE A 459 15.23 3.05 -18.36
CA ILE A 459 14.80 2.36 -19.58
C ILE A 459 13.95 1.14 -19.23
N ASP A 460 14.18 0.56 -18.06
CA ASP A 460 13.52 -0.65 -17.61
C ASP A 460 12.15 -0.38 -16.95
N VAL A 461 12.10 0.48 -15.95
CA VAL A 461 10.91 0.66 -15.11
C VAL A 461 9.93 1.71 -15.63
N GLU A 462 10.42 2.86 -16.11
CA GLU A 462 9.53 3.98 -16.49
C GLU A 462 8.54 3.61 -17.62
N PRO A 463 8.95 2.86 -18.68
CA PRO A 463 8.03 2.45 -19.73
C PRO A 463 6.89 1.56 -19.23
N VAL A 464 7.15 0.72 -18.21
CA VAL A 464 6.11 -0.15 -17.60
C VAL A 464 5.02 0.69 -16.96
N PHE A 465 5.37 1.71 -16.19
CA PHE A 465 4.37 2.63 -15.62
C PHE A 465 3.62 3.43 -16.68
N GLY A 466 4.30 3.84 -17.74
CA GLY A 466 3.70 4.48 -18.91
C GLY A 466 2.65 3.57 -19.56
N GLN A 467 3.01 2.33 -19.81
CA GLN A 467 2.11 1.34 -20.39
C GLN A 467 0.86 1.11 -19.53
N ILE A 468 1.03 0.91 -18.22
CA ILE A 468 -0.09 0.66 -17.31
C ILE A 468 -1.02 1.87 -17.22
N LYS A 469 -0.46 3.08 -17.03
CA LYS A 469 -1.26 4.27 -16.76
C LYS A 469 -1.77 4.98 -18.00
N ALA A 470 -0.96 5.07 -19.05
CA ALA A 470 -1.33 5.79 -20.28
C ALA A 470 -1.99 4.87 -21.32
N CYS A 471 -1.36 3.73 -21.65
CA CYS A 471 -1.87 2.87 -22.71
C CYS A 471 -3.05 2.01 -22.22
N LEU A 472 -2.92 1.31 -21.10
CA LEU A 472 -4.00 0.51 -20.52
C LEU A 472 -5.03 1.37 -19.77
N GLY A 473 -4.68 2.62 -19.40
CA GLY A 473 -5.60 3.54 -18.73
C GLY A 473 -5.87 3.20 -17.25
N TYR A 474 -5.07 2.35 -16.61
CA TYR A 474 -5.25 1.97 -15.21
C TYR A 474 -4.67 3.02 -14.26
N LYS A 475 -5.38 4.12 -14.07
CA LYS A 475 -5.00 5.24 -13.19
C LYS A 475 -5.63 5.17 -11.81
N ARG A 476 -6.73 4.42 -11.68
CA ARG A 476 -7.52 4.25 -10.46
C ARG A 476 -7.91 2.79 -10.29
N CYS A 477 -7.82 2.28 -9.05
CA CYS A 477 -8.24 0.92 -8.72
C CYS A 477 -9.72 0.69 -9.00
N ASN A 478 -10.06 -0.50 -9.51
CA ASN A 478 -11.46 -0.90 -9.71
C ASN A 478 -12.04 -1.57 -8.47
N LEU A 479 -11.20 -2.20 -7.66
CA LEU A 479 -11.55 -2.90 -6.43
C LEU A 479 -11.16 -2.09 -5.18
N ARG A 480 -11.65 -2.49 -4.02
CA ARG A 480 -11.37 -1.91 -2.71
C ARG A 480 -10.75 -2.93 -1.79
N GLY A 481 -9.92 -2.43 -0.84
CA GLY A 481 -9.18 -3.27 0.10
C GLY A 481 -7.87 -3.79 -0.49
N LYS A 482 -6.83 -3.79 0.34
CA LYS A 482 -5.44 -4.10 -0.08
C LYS A 482 -5.32 -5.45 -0.80
N ARG A 483 -5.97 -6.51 -0.28
CA ARG A 483 -5.96 -7.85 -0.88
C ARG A 483 -6.54 -7.84 -2.29
N GLN A 484 -7.73 -7.26 -2.47
CA GLN A 484 -8.40 -7.24 -3.77
C GLN A 484 -7.67 -6.36 -4.78
N VAL A 485 -7.13 -5.23 -4.34
CA VAL A 485 -6.32 -4.35 -5.19
C VAL A 485 -5.03 -5.03 -5.61
N ARG A 486 -4.39 -5.84 -4.73
CA ARG A 486 -3.21 -6.64 -5.09
C ARG A 486 -3.53 -7.64 -6.21
N ILE A 487 -4.63 -8.35 -6.11
CA ILE A 487 -5.10 -9.27 -7.17
C ILE A 487 -5.35 -8.52 -8.49
N ASP A 488 -6.09 -7.41 -8.44
CA ASP A 488 -6.43 -6.62 -9.63
C ASP A 488 -5.18 -6.07 -10.31
N MET A 489 -4.22 -5.57 -9.52
CA MET A 489 -2.91 -5.14 -10.04
C MET A 489 -2.12 -6.28 -10.63
N GLY A 490 -2.13 -7.46 -10.01
CA GLY A 490 -1.46 -8.65 -10.57
C GLY A 490 -1.97 -9.00 -11.97
N LEU A 491 -3.27 -8.95 -12.18
CA LEU A 491 -3.87 -9.16 -13.50
C LEU A 491 -3.43 -8.08 -14.51
N VAL A 492 -3.39 -6.80 -14.11
CA VAL A 492 -2.92 -5.70 -14.97
C VAL A 492 -1.45 -5.89 -15.36
N LEU A 493 -0.60 -6.22 -14.38
CA LEU A 493 0.83 -6.40 -14.60
C LEU A 493 1.13 -7.64 -15.44
N MET A 494 0.38 -8.73 -15.22
CA MET A 494 0.46 -9.93 -16.03
C MET A 494 0.03 -9.67 -17.49
N ALA A 495 -1.09 -8.95 -17.69
CA ALA A 495 -1.52 -8.55 -19.02
C ALA A 495 -0.47 -7.67 -19.74
N ASN A 496 0.18 -6.75 -19.00
CA ASN A 496 1.30 -5.97 -19.53
C ASN A 496 2.49 -6.85 -19.94
N ASN A 497 2.86 -7.83 -19.12
CA ASN A 497 3.92 -8.78 -19.44
C ASN A 497 3.59 -9.61 -20.69
N LEU A 498 2.35 -10.08 -20.83
CA LEU A 498 1.91 -10.83 -22.00
C LEU A 498 1.92 -10.01 -23.28
N LEU A 499 1.52 -8.74 -23.23
CA LEU A 499 1.64 -7.82 -24.36
C LEU A 499 3.10 -7.67 -24.81
N LYS A 500 4.02 -7.53 -23.86
CA LYS A 500 5.43 -7.40 -24.14
C LYS A 500 6.03 -8.71 -24.63
N TYR A 501 5.67 -9.83 -24.01
CA TYR A 501 6.12 -11.16 -24.39
C TYR A 501 5.69 -11.46 -25.83
N ASN A 502 4.42 -11.23 -26.16
CA ASN A 502 3.91 -11.38 -27.54
C ASN A 502 4.76 -10.59 -28.53
N LYS A 503 4.99 -9.30 -28.25
CA LYS A 503 5.79 -8.42 -29.12
C LYS A 503 7.23 -8.91 -29.31
N ARG A 504 7.86 -9.48 -28.27
CA ARG A 504 9.25 -9.96 -28.35
C ARG A 504 9.38 -11.28 -29.11
N THR A 505 8.42 -12.19 -28.91
CA THR A 505 8.43 -13.52 -29.55
C THR A 505 7.99 -13.52 -31.01
N THR A 506 7.25 -12.49 -31.44
CA THR A 506 6.78 -12.35 -32.83
C THR A 506 7.68 -11.48 -33.71
N GLN A 507 8.65 -10.75 -33.12
CA GLN A 507 9.63 -9.96 -33.86
C GLN A 507 10.95 -10.72 -34.14
N ASN A 508 11.11 -11.92 -33.57
CA ASN A 508 12.18 -12.86 -33.86
C ASN A 508 11.67 -13.95 -34.80
#